data_da85db3ec658080c3f8d0df591782a29
#
_entry.id   da85db3ec658080c3f8d0df591782a29
#
_cell.length_a   1.000
_cell.length_b   1.000
_cell.length_c   1.000
_cell.angle_alpha   90.00
_cell.angle_beta   90.00
_cell.angle_gamma   90.00
#
_symmetry.space_group_name_H-M   'P 1'
#
loop_
_entity.id
_entity.type
_entity.pdbx_description
1 polymer ?
#
loop_
_entity_poly.entity_id
_entity_poly.type
_entity_poly.pdbx_seq_one_letter_code
_entity_poly.pdbx_strand_id
1 'polypeptide(L)'
;MTRYEIIKIKENGKITFPSDCAVQMGIVKGAYFLLEVSPDLNETRLERVALPGKNLAEIEFLLKDEPGVLSTISSIFARHKVNILFNESEEISEAEAVLVAVVDINEMDTTLEELQEETSAQDAVIEMSVKKLD
;
A
#
# COMPACT_ATOMS: atom_id res chain seq x y z
N MET A 1 -17.30 -16.12 10.28
CA MET A 1 -17.43 -16.07 11.75
C MET A 1 -16.09 -15.76 12.39
N THR A 2 -16.09 -14.87 13.36
CA THR A 2 -14.88 -14.50 14.09
C THR A 2 -14.49 -15.62 15.05
N ARG A 3 -13.21 -15.91 15.13
CA ARG A 3 -12.68 -16.88 16.10
C ARG A 3 -11.52 -16.23 16.87
N TYR A 4 -11.24 -16.77 18.02
CA TYR A 4 -10.23 -16.25 18.94
C TYR A 4 -9.18 -17.32 19.21
N GLU A 5 -7.91 -16.95 19.09
CA GLU A 5 -6.79 -17.83 19.33
C GLU A 5 -5.79 -17.14 20.27
N ILE A 6 -5.27 -17.86 21.23
CA ILE A 6 -4.19 -17.38 22.07
C ILE A 6 -2.88 -17.87 21.48
N ILE A 7 -1.99 -16.94 21.21
CA ILE A 7 -0.69 -17.23 20.62
C ILE A 7 0.40 -16.88 21.64
N LYS A 8 1.31 -17.81 21.86
CA LYS A 8 2.48 -17.57 22.68
C LYS A 8 3.66 -17.19 21.78
N ILE A 9 4.31 -16.07 22.08
CA ILE A 9 5.53 -15.66 21.39
C ILE A 9 6.69 -16.53 21.85
N LYS A 10 7.32 -17.22 20.89
CA LYS A 10 8.43 -18.15 21.17
C LYS A 10 9.78 -17.56 20.81
N GLU A 11 9.81 -16.58 19.90
CA GLU A 11 11.00 -15.87 19.47
C GLU A 11 10.68 -14.38 19.41
N ASN A 12 11.65 -13.54 19.76
CA ASN A 12 11.46 -12.10 19.77
C ASN A 12 11.06 -11.60 18.38
N GLY A 13 9.95 -10.85 18.32
CA GLY A 13 9.49 -10.23 17.10
C GLY A 13 8.83 -11.16 16.10
N LYS A 14 8.57 -12.41 16.46
CA LYS A 14 7.98 -13.39 15.55
C LYS A 14 6.65 -13.92 16.07
N ILE A 15 5.70 -14.01 15.17
CA ILE A 15 4.37 -14.59 15.42
C ILE A 15 4.18 -15.76 14.45
N THR A 16 3.78 -16.92 15.01
CA THR A 16 3.38 -18.07 14.19
C THR A 16 1.87 -18.21 14.31
N PHE A 17 1.18 -18.10 13.18
CA PHE A 17 -0.26 -18.32 13.13
C PHE A 17 -0.57 -19.80 13.18
N PRO A 18 -1.67 -20.21 13.84
CA PRO A 18 -2.17 -21.58 13.69
C PRO A 18 -2.36 -21.89 12.20
N SER A 19 -2.00 -23.09 11.79
CA SER A 19 -1.94 -23.45 10.37
C SER A 19 -3.27 -23.27 9.62
N ASP A 20 -4.39 -23.57 10.26
CA ASP A 20 -5.71 -23.38 9.67
C ASP A 20 -6.07 -21.87 9.54
N CYS A 21 -5.67 -21.05 10.50
CA CYS A 21 -5.85 -19.61 10.41
C CYS A 21 -5.00 -19.05 9.26
N ALA A 22 -3.76 -19.50 9.13
CA ALA A 22 -2.87 -19.07 8.07
C ALA A 22 -3.47 -19.40 6.69
N VAL A 23 -4.03 -20.58 6.52
CA VAL A 23 -4.69 -20.99 5.28
C VAL A 23 -5.91 -20.10 4.99
N GLN A 24 -6.78 -19.92 5.97
CA GLN A 24 -7.99 -19.12 5.81
C GLN A 24 -7.69 -17.67 5.45
N MET A 25 -6.64 -17.11 6.04
CA MET A 25 -6.24 -15.73 5.79
C MET A 25 -5.35 -15.56 4.56
N GLY A 26 -4.90 -16.67 3.97
CA GLY A 26 -3.97 -16.58 2.84
C GLY A 26 -2.58 -16.09 3.25
N ILE A 27 -2.15 -16.40 4.48
CA ILE A 27 -0.81 -16.08 4.96
C ILE A 27 0.13 -17.16 4.42
N VAL A 28 0.53 -16.96 3.17
CA VAL A 28 1.33 -17.93 2.42
C VAL A 28 2.48 -17.19 1.74
N LYS A 29 3.51 -17.93 1.38
CA LYS A 29 4.70 -17.34 0.73
C LYS A 29 4.29 -16.57 -0.52
N GLY A 30 4.76 -15.33 -0.62
CA GLY A 30 4.50 -14.45 -1.75
C GLY A 30 3.27 -13.56 -1.62
N ALA A 31 2.43 -13.76 -0.61
CA ALA A 31 1.32 -12.85 -0.32
C ALA A 31 1.83 -11.56 0.33
N TYR A 32 1.11 -10.48 0.09
CA TYR A 32 1.41 -9.18 0.68
C TYR A 32 0.35 -8.79 1.69
N PHE A 33 0.80 -8.35 2.83
CA PHE A 33 -0.08 -7.88 3.91
C PHE A 33 0.30 -6.48 4.34
N LEU A 34 -0.71 -5.68 4.66
CA LEU A 34 -0.54 -4.40 5.35
C LEU A 34 -0.51 -4.68 6.84
N LEU A 35 0.53 -4.23 7.51
CA LEU A 35 0.65 -4.29 8.96
C LEU A 35 0.41 -2.89 9.52
N GLU A 36 -0.66 -2.73 10.28
CA GLU A 36 -1.00 -1.50 10.96
C GLU A 36 -0.70 -1.66 12.45
N VAL A 37 0.19 -0.84 12.98
CA VAL A 37 0.64 -0.92 14.36
C VAL A 37 0.15 0.30 15.12
N SER A 38 -0.60 0.08 16.19
CA SER A 38 -1.11 1.13 17.06
C SER A 38 -0.56 0.92 18.48
N PRO A 39 0.67 1.39 18.77
CA PRO A 39 1.33 1.14 20.05
C PRO A 39 0.53 1.66 21.24
N ASP A 40 -0.14 2.81 21.11
CA ASP A 40 -0.93 3.43 22.15
C ASP A 40 -2.11 2.56 22.58
N LEU A 41 -2.66 1.79 21.64
CA LEU A 41 -3.77 0.89 21.90
C LEU A 41 -3.30 -0.54 22.21
N ASN A 42 -2.01 -0.79 22.11
CA ASN A 42 -1.43 -2.13 22.26
C ASN A 42 -2.06 -3.12 21.25
N GLU A 43 -2.30 -2.64 20.03
CA GLU A 43 -2.97 -3.41 18.98
C GLU A 43 -2.18 -3.42 17.69
N THR A 44 -2.34 -4.50 16.94
CA THR A 44 -1.78 -4.66 15.59
C THR A 44 -2.87 -5.27 14.72
N ARG A 45 -3.03 -4.71 13.52
CA ARG A 45 -3.95 -5.22 12.50
C ARG A 45 -3.17 -5.70 11.30
N LEU A 46 -3.53 -6.88 10.81
CA LEU A 46 -2.94 -7.48 9.62
C LEU A 46 -4.03 -7.66 8.58
N GLU A 47 -3.85 -7.05 7.40
CA GLU A 47 -4.83 -7.11 6.31
C GLU A 47 -4.16 -7.55 5.02
N ARG A 48 -4.74 -8.54 4.34
CA ARG A 48 -4.18 -9.00 3.08
C ARG A 48 -4.42 -7.95 1.98
N VAL A 49 -3.33 -7.55 1.32
CA VAL A 49 -3.36 -6.59 0.21
C VAL A 49 -3.38 -7.31 -1.14
N ALA A 50 -2.58 -8.36 -1.28
CA ALA A 50 -2.49 -9.10 -2.54
C ALA A 50 -2.11 -10.56 -2.35
N LEU A 51 -2.65 -11.40 -3.22
CA LEU A 51 -2.29 -12.82 -3.31
C LEU A 51 -0.91 -12.97 -3.94
N PRO A 52 -0.27 -14.16 -3.81
CA PRO A 52 1.01 -14.43 -4.48
C PRO A 52 0.92 -14.21 -6.00
N GLY A 53 2.04 -13.84 -6.61
CA GLY A 53 2.14 -13.64 -8.06
C GLY A 53 1.89 -12.21 -8.52
N LYS A 54 1.68 -11.28 -7.60
CA LYS A 54 1.53 -9.87 -7.94
C LYS A 54 2.88 -9.16 -7.90
N ASN A 55 3.02 -8.15 -8.74
CA ASN A 55 4.16 -7.22 -8.70
C ASN A 55 3.66 -5.90 -8.14
N LEU A 56 4.14 -5.55 -6.96
CA LEU A 56 3.68 -4.35 -6.27
C LEU A 56 4.76 -3.29 -6.22
N ALA A 57 4.31 -2.04 -6.22
CA ALA A 57 5.15 -0.89 -5.92
C ALA A 57 4.46 -0.05 -4.86
N GLU A 58 5.26 0.56 -4.00
CA GLU A 58 4.81 1.55 -3.03
C GLU A 58 5.20 2.92 -3.54
N ILE A 59 4.23 3.82 -3.56
CA ILE A 59 4.43 5.18 -4.06
C ILE A 59 4.04 6.15 -2.96
N GLU A 60 4.93 7.08 -2.67
CA GLU A 60 4.69 8.12 -1.69
C GLU A 60 4.72 9.47 -2.38
N PHE A 61 3.70 10.27 -2.13
CA PHE A 61 3.55 11.60 -2.70
C PHE A 61 3.52 12.65 -1.60
N LEU A 62 4.16 13.78 -1.88
CA LEU A 62 3.85 15.04 -1.23
C LEU A 62 3.04 15.85 -2.24
N LEU A 63 1.83 16.19 -1.89
CA LEU A 63 0.86 16.82 -2.79
C LEU A 63 0.40 18.17 -2.26
N LYS A 64 0.03 19.06 -3.17
CA LYS A 64 -0.80 20.21 -2.81
C LYS A 64 -2.19 19.69 -2.45
N ASP A 65 -2.72 20.14 -1.33
CA ASP A 65 -4.06 19.72 -0.87
C ASP A 65 -5.12 20.55 -1.59
N GLU A 66 -5.46 20.13 -2.80
CA GLU A 66 -6.40 20.81 -3.69
C GLU A 66 -7.45 19.83 -4.19
N PRO A 67 -8.68 20.30 -4.49
CA PRO A 67 -9.69 19.45 -5.12
C PRO A 67 -9.20 18.86 -6.44
N GLY A 68 -9.50 17.58 -6.68
CA GLY A 68 -9.21 16.92 -7.95
C GLY A 68 -7.81 16.32 -8.07
N VAL A 69 -6.92 16.52 -7.10
CA VAL A 69 -5.54 15.99 -7.18
C VAL A 69 -5.55 14.47 -7.19
N LEU A 70 -6.25 13.85 -6.27
CA LEU A 70 -6.32 12.38 -6.19
C LEU A 70 -6.97 11.79 -7.45
N SER A 71 -8.00 12.45 -7.97
CA SER A 71 -8.66 12.04 -9.20
C SER A 71 -7.71 12.08 -10.40
N THR A 72 -6.87 13.13 -10.49
CA THR A 72 -5.88 13.26 -11.54
C THR A 72 -4.85 12.12 -11.48
N ILE A 73 -4.32 11.83 -10.31
CA ILE A 73 -3.35 10.74 -10.11
C ILE A 73 -3.99 9.40 -10.45
N SER A 74 -5.19 9.14 -9.96
CA SER A 74 -5.91 7.89 -10.24
C SER A 74 -6.17 7.70 -11.74
N SER A 75 -6.48 8.77 -12.44
CA SER A 75 -6.71 8.73 -13.89
C SER A 75 -5.43 8.40 -14.67
N ILE A 76 -4.29 8.95 -14.26
CA ILE A 76 -3.00 8.64 -14.88
C ILE A 76 -2.69 7.16 -14.68
N PHE A 77 -2.84 6.67 -13.47
CA PHE A 77 -2.55 5.26 -13.15
C PHE A 77 -3.49 4.32 -13.90
N ALA A 78 -4.79 4.61 -13.93
CA ALA A 78 -5.76 3.80 -14.66
C ALA A 78 -5.46 3.75 -16.16
N ARG A 79 -5.05 4.88 -16.76
CA ARG A 79 -4.70 4.94 -18.19
C ARG A 79 -3.52 4.01 -18.50
N HIS A 80 -2.59 3.84 -17.59
CA HIS A 80 -1.43 2.96 -17.75
C HIS A 80 -1.65 1.56 -17.19
N LYS A 81 -2.89 1.19 -16.86
CA LYS A 81 -3.26 -0.12 -16.33
C LYS A 81 -2.58 -0.46 -15.00
N VAL A 82 -2.39 0.55 -14.17
CA VAL A 82 -1.89 0.40 -12.83
C VAL A 82 -3.08 0.40 -11.88
N ASN A 83 -3.21 -0.67 -11.09
CA ASN A 83 -4.32 -0.81 -10.14
C ASN A 83 -3.87 -0.41 -8.74
N ILE A 84 -4.59 0.53 -8.13
CA ILE A 84 -4.33 0.95 -6.75
C ILE A 84 -5.04 -0.02 -5.81
N LEU A 85 -4.24 -0.76 -5.03
CA LEU A 85 -4.76 -1.77 -4.09
C LEU A 85 -5.04 -1.18 -2.71
N PHE A 86 -4.28 -0.16 -2.35
CA PHE A 86 -4.38 0.49 -1.06
C PHE A 86 -3.88 1.91 -1.20
N ASN A 87 -4.52 2.84 -0.51
CA ASN A 87 -4.01 4.20 -0.38
C ASN A 87 -4.45 4.79 0.95
N GLU A 88 -3.62 5.69 1.48
CA GLU A 88 -3.88 6.42 2.69
C GLU A 88 -3.33 7.82 2.53
N SER A 89 -4.11 8.83 2.90
CA SER A 89 -3.66 10.20 2.83
C SER A 89 -3.79 10.89 4.18
N GLU A 90 -2.89 11.81 4.46
CA GLU A 90 -2.85 12.57 5.70
C GLU A 90 -2.51 14.01 5.39
N GLU A 91 -3.34 14.93 5.87
CA GLU A 91 -3.03 16.36 5.78
C GLU A 91 -1.90 16.70 6.76
N ILE A 92 -0.84 17.32 6.26
CA ILE A 92 0.27 17.75 7.09
C ILE A 92 0.25 19.27 7.33
N SER A 93 -0.53 20.01 6.55
CA SER A 93 -0.78 21.45 6.71
C SER A 93 -2.05 21.80 5.95
N GLU A 94 -2.45 23.08 5.97
CA GLU A 94 -3.60 23.55 5.19
C GLU A 94 -3.37 23.42 3.67
N ALA A 95 -2.11 23.40 3.25
CA ALA A 95 -1.74 23.46 1.84
C ALA A 95 -1.18 22.13 1.30
N GLU A 96 -0.82 21.19 2.17
CA GLU A 96 -0.10 19.98 1.75
C GLU A 96 -0.62 18.72 2.41
N ALA A 97 -0.56 17.62 1.67
CA ALA A 97 -0.90 16.28 2.14
C ALA A 97 0.12 15.26 1.67
N VAL A 98 0.30 14.21 2.46
CA VAL A 98 1.06 13.03 2.07
C VAL A 98 0.09 11.94 1.65
N LEU A 99 0.35 11.30 0.53
CA LEU A 99 -0.41 10.16 0.05
C LEU A 99 0.55 8.98 -0.12
N VAL A 100 0.20 7.85 0.47
CA VAL A 100 0.91 6.59 0.26
C VAL A 100 -0.04 5.65 -0.50
N ALA A 101 0.44 5.06 -1.57
CA ALA A 101 -0.32 4.12 -2.36
C ALA A 101 0.49 2.84 -2.61
N VAL A 102 -0.18 1.70 -2.55
CA VAL A 102 0.38 0.43 -2.99
C VAL A 102 -0.35 0.03 -4.25
N VAL A 103 0.39 -0.21 -5.31
CA VAL A 103 -0.16 -0.44 -6.64
C VAL A 103 0.31 -1.77 -7.22
N ASP A 104 -0.56 -2.39 -8.00
CA ASP A 104 -0.24 -3.59 -8.78
C ASP A 104 0.19 -3.14 -10.18
N ILE A 105 1.42 -3.48 -10.55
CA ILE A 105 2.03 -3.09 -11.81
C ILE A 105 2.16 -4.25 -12.80
N ASN A 106 1.49 -5.38 -12.54
CA ASN A 106 1.58 -6.56 -13.42
C ASN A 106 1.19 -6.25 -14.87
N GLU A 107 0.17 -5.46 -15.08
CA GLU A 107 -0.35 -5.17 -16.41
C GLU A 107 0.00 -3.76 -16.92
N MET A 108 0.89 -3.09 -16.21
CA MET A 108 1.32 -1.75 -16.57
C MET A 108 1.91 -1.73 -17.98
N ASP A 109 1.46 -0.77 -18.80
CA ASP A 109 1.87 -0.62 -20.20
C ASP A 109 3.02 0.38 -20.38
N THR A 110 3.62 0.82 -19.31
CA THR A 110 4.76 1.73 -19.30
C THR A 110 5.77 1.28 -18.24
N THR A 111 6.84 2.01 -18.04
CA THR A 111 7.81 1.74 -16.98
C THR A 111 7.49 2.54 -15.72
N LEU A 112 8.02 2.11 -14.57
CA LEU A 112 7.88 2.88 -13.33
C LEU A 112 8.51 4.27 -13.47
N GLU A 113 9.64 4.36 -14.17
CA GLU A 113 10.32 5.62 -14.42
C GLU A 113 9.45 6.59 -15.23
N GLU A 114 8.82 6.09 -16.28
CA GLU A 114 7.93 6.89 -17.13
C GLU A 114 6.66 7.30 -16.38
N LEU A 115 6.10 6.39 -15.60
CA LEU A 115 4.94 6.67 -14.76
C LEU A 115 5.26 7.76 -13.74
N GLN A 116 6.42 7.67 -13.09
CA GLN A 116 6.89 8.67 -12.14
C GLN A 116 7.09 10.01 -12.81
N GLU A 117 7.72 10.03 -13.98
CA GLU A 117 7.97 11.24 -14.74
C GLU A 117 6.67 11.95 -15.13
N GLU A 118 5.73 11.22 -15.69
CA GLU A 118 4.43 11.78 -16.07
C GLU A 118 3.65 12.30 -14.86
N THR A 119 3.62 11.54 -13.78
CA THR A 119 2.87 11.91 -12.58
C THR A 119 3.52 13.08 -11.85
N SER A 120 4.85 13.08 -11.74
CA SER A 120 5.60 14.19 -11.12
C SER A 120 5.47 15.50 -11.90
N ALA A 121 5.16 15.44 -13.18
CA ALA A 121 4.98 16.63 -14.00
C ALA A 121 3.67 17.37 -13.70
N GLN A 122 2.75 16.74 -12.96
CA GLN A 122 1.51 17.39 -12.56
C GLN A 122 1.79 18.51 -11.54
N ASP A 123 1.16 19.67 -11.74
CA ASP A 123 1.40 20.83 -10.88
C ASP A 123 1.18 20.59 -9.39
N ALA A 124 0.20 19.74 -9.07
CA ALA A 124 -0.13 19.43 -7.67
C ALA A 124 0.82 18.44 -7.00
N VAL A 125 1.73 17.80 -7.75
CA VAL A 125 2.70 16.86 -7.19
C VAL A 125 3.98 17.59 -6.85
N ILE A 126 4.27 17.73 -5.55
CA ILE A 126 5.47 18.44 -5.06
C ILE A 126 6.66 17.47 -5.07
N GLU A 127 6.47 16.27 -4.54
CA GLU A 127 7.47 15.20 -4.54
C GLU A 127 6.78 13.87 -4.76
N MET A 128 7.50 12.93 -5.35
CA MET A 128 7.05 11.57 -5.56
C MET A 128 8.21 10.61 -5.45
N SER A 129 8.07 9.57 -4.64
CA SER A 129 9.04 8.50 -4.56
C SER A 129 8.37 7.17 -4.91
N VAL A 130 9.12 6.28 -5.55
CA VAL A 130 8.64 4.98 -6.00
C VAL A 130 9.58 3.90 -5.50
N LYS A 131 9.02 2.87 -4.88
CA LYS A 131 9.77 1.72 -4.39
C LYS A 131 9.10 0.45 -4.86
N LYS A 132 9.79 -0.35 -5.64
CA LYS A 132 9.31 -1.67 -6.03
C LYS A 132 9.39 -2.60 -4.82
N LEU A 133 8.31 -3.32 -4.55
CA LEU A 133 8.26 -4.28 -3.44
C LEU A 133 8.67 -5.67 -3.94
N ASP A 134 9.41 -6.37 -3.11
CA ASP A 134 9.87 -7.73 -3.43
C ASP A 134 8.93 -8.80 -2.91
#